data_25b5b0bbabcaa86f734e8902baf46ce5
#
_entry.id   25b5b0bbabcaa86f734e8902baf46ce5
#
_cell.length_a   1.000
_cell.length_b   1.000
_cell.length_c   1.000
_cell.angle_alpha   90.00
_cell.angle_beta   90.00
_cell.angle_gamma   90.00
#
_symmetry.space_group_name_H-M   'P 1'
#
loop_
_entity.id
_entity.type
_entity.pdbx_description
1 polymer ?
#
loop_
_entity_poly.entity_id
_entity_poly.type
_entity_poly.pdbx_seq_one_letter_code
_entity_poly.pdbx_strand_id
1 'polypeptide(L)'
;MRNIVSSSIVDIFDQVPSERIYIQNESEHIFYGDVKRSISQFYEEHPYLVGKNCSLVTQSRFELAKVLPLVASVANKIFLQPKCLKEEVQAEFYGKSDIEYVINVTNSGICTSTVYDISNTKTFGQEWLLSTSGTTGTPKLISYKLASLMKTSKKNVANGNIFKWGLCYDLNRFAGLQVYFQAIASGSSLIISESFDELSDSVKLFIDKGVNCLSATPSFWRKVLMTKNSDLLDLKRITLGGEIADQTVLNSLKRHYKKSDIVHIYASTEAGVGFSVKDGFAGFPIEYVRPSRLSSVKLKIVNDDLWIKSDRGASAIINGFIETDDDGF
;
A
#
# COMPACT_ATOMS: atom_id res chain seq x y z
N MET A 1 2.25 -26.07 11.20
CA MET A 1 3.33 -25.16 10.77
C MET A 1 3.05 -23.79 11.39
N ARG A 2 3.90 -23.31 12.29
CA ARG A 2 3.75 -21.97 12.88
C ARG A 2 3.98 -20.94 11.78
N ASN A 3 2.98 -20.10 11.50
CA ASN A 3 3.16 -18.92 10.67
C ASN A 3 4.20 -18.01 11.34
N ILE A 4 5.44 -18.05 10.86
CA ILE A 4 6.46 -17.07 11.19
C ILE A 4 5.97 -15.77 10.59
N VAL A 5 5.43 -14.89 11.40
CA VAL A 5 5.16 -13.50 11.00
C VAL A 5 6.54 -12.92 10.71
N SER A 6 6.79 -12.54 9.45
CA SER A 6 8.03 -11.89 9.05
C SER A 6 8.24 -10.67 9.97
N SER A 7 9.35 -10.64 10.69
CA SER A 7 9.62 -9.61 11.69
C SER A 7 10.20 -8.34 11.06
N SER A 8 10.73 -8.43 9.85
CA SER A 8 11.34 -7.31 9.12
C SER A 8 11.03 -7.36 7.62
N ILE A 9 11.26 -6.25 6.93
CA ILE A 9 11.14 -6.20 5.47
C ILE A 9 12.22 -7.05 4.79
N VAL A 10 13.39 -7.16 5.40
CA VAL A 10 14.52 -7.96 4.90
C VAL A 10 14.11 -9.42 4.77
N ASP A 11 13.46 -9.99 5.81
CA ASP A 11 13.00 -11.39 5.81
C ASP A 11 12.03 -11.68 4.64
N ILE A 12 11.27 -10.66 4.18
CA ILE A 12 10.36 -10.80 3.04
C ILE A 12 11.18 -10.98 1.76
N PHE A 13 12.17 -10.11 1.55
CA PHE A 13 13.02 -10.16 0.37
C PHE A 13 13.86 -11.43 0.33
N ASP A 14 14.36 -11.90 1.48
CA ASP A 14 15.19 -13.11 1.57
C ASP A 14 14.47 -14.39 1.13
N GLN A 15 13.15 -14.45 1.31
CA GLN A 15 12.33 -15.58 0.90
C GLN A 15 12.06 -15.67 -0.61
N VAL A 16 12.34 -14.59 -1.37
CA VAL A 16 12.03 -14.52 -2.81
C VAL A 16 13.28 -14.88 -3.63
N PRO A 17 13.16 -15.70 -4.68
CA PRO A 17 14.26 -15.97 -5.61
C PRO A 17 14.84 -14.68 -6.22
N SER A 18 16.17 -14.60 -6.25
CA SER A 18 16.91 -13.38 -6.61
C SER A 18 16.71 -12.94 -8.06
N GLU A 19 16.43 -13.88 -8.96
CA GLU A 19 16.22 -13.68 -10.39
C GLU A 19 14.83 -13.12 -10.74
N ARG A 20 13.92 -13.01 -9.78
CA ARG A 20 12.60 -12.43 -10.03
C ARG A 20 12.65 -10.92 -10.10
N ILE A 21 11.86 -10.36 -11.02
CA ILE A 21 11.67 -8.91 -11.10
C ILE A 21 10.85 -8.44 -9.91
N TYR A 22 11.38 -7.50 -9.16
CA TYR A 22 10.73 -6.82 -8.04
C TYR A 22 9.82 -5.69 -8.54
N ILE A 23 10.42 -4.67 -9.19
CA ILE A 23 9.70 -3.54 -9.77
C ILE A 23 10.17 -3.29 -11.20
N GLN A 24 9.30 -2.71 -12.03
CA GLN A 24 9.64 -2.27 -13.38
C GLN A 24 8.74 -1.10 -13.83
N ASN A 25 9.27 -0.28 -14.72
CA ASN A 25 8.56 0.77 -15.44
C ASN A 25 8.77 0.60 -16.97
N GLU A 26 8.65 1.65 -17.74
CA GLU A 26 8.87 1.65 -19.20
C GLU A 26 10.29 1.19 -19.57
N SER A 27 11.31 1.74 -18.89
CA SER A 27 12.72 1.69 -19.28
C SER A 27 13.61 0.84 -18.35
N GLU A 28 13.19 0.61 -17.11
CA GLU A 28 14.02 0.02 -16.06
C GLU A 28 13.28 -1.14 -15.37
N HIS A 29 14.05 -2.12 -14.90
CA HIS A 29 13.59 -3.16 -14.01
C HIS A 29 14.65 -3.47 -12.95
N ILE A 30 14.20 -3.84 -11.76
CA ILE A 30 15.04 -4.19 -10.61
C ILE A 30 14.64 -5.59 -10.14
N PHE A 31 15.62 -6.44 -9.93
CA PHE A 31 15.39 -7.79 -9.41
C PHE A 31 15.35 -7.79 -7.88
N TYR A 32 14.71 -8.80 -7.29
CA TYR A 32 14.76 -9.02 -5.84
C TYR A 32 16.19 -9.19 -5.33
N GLY A 33 17.08 -9.83 -6.12
CA GLY A 33 18.49 -9.97 -5.81
C GLY A 33 19.26 -8.66 -5.77
N ASP A 34 18.87 -7.68 -6.61
CA ASP A 34 19.48 -6.34 -6.57
C ASP A 34 19.15 -5.64 -5.26
N VAL A 35 17.88 -5.71 -4.84
CA VAL A 35 17.43 -5.11 -3.56
C VAL A 35 18.18 -5.71 -2.37
N LYS A 36 18.37 -7.05 -2.34
CA LYS A 36 19.14 -7.72 -1.26
C LYS A 36 20.56 -7.17 -1.16
N ARG A 37 21.25 -7.00 -2.31
CA ARG A 37 22.60 -6.40 -2.34
C ARG A 37 22.58 -4.95 -1.89
N SER A 38 21.62 -4.18 -2.39
CA SER A 38 21.48 -2.76 -2.05
C SER A 38 21.15 -2.52 -0.58
N ILE A 39 20.42 -3.42 0.08
CA ILE A 39 20.17 -3.35 1.54
C ILE A 39 21.49 -3.42 2.31
N SER A 40 22.37 -4.37 1.99
CA SER A 40 23.67 -4.50 2.65
C SER A 40 24.56 -3.28 2.42
N GLN A 41 24.65 -2.81 1.17
CA GLN A 41 25.38 -1.61 0.82
C GLN A 41 24.84 -0.35 1.51
N PHE A 42 23.51 -0.18 1.54
CA PHE A 42 22.85 0.95 2.18
C PHE A 42 23.15 1.02 3.68
N TYR A 43 23.19 -0.13 4.36
CA TYR A 43 23.57 -0.22 5.77
C TYR A 43 25.01 0.26 6.02
N GLU A 44 25.94 -0.10 5.12
CA GLU A 44 27.36 0.30 5.20
C GLU A 44 27.54 1.80 4.90
N GLU A 45 26.83 2.34 3.93
CA GLU A 45 26.92 3.73 3.51
C GLU A 45 26.19 4.72 4.44
N HIS A 46 25.11 4.24 5.12
CA HIS A 46 24.25 5.08 5.96
C HIS A 46 24.09 4.54 7.38
N PRO A 47 25.17 4.20 8.12
CA PRO A 47 25.07 3.62 9.47
C PRO A 47 24.40 4.56 10.47
N TYR A 48 24.44 5.88 10.20
CA TYR A 48 23.80 6.91 11.02
C TYR A 48 22.27 6.89 10.96
N LEU A 49 21.65 6.18 10.00
CA LEU A 49 20.19 6.03 9.89
C LEU A 49 19.66 4.82 10.68
N VAL A 50 20.54 3.97 11.21
CA VAL A 50 20.12 2.77 11.93
C VAL A 50 19.40 3.13 13.22
N GLY A 51 18.15 2.65 13.35
CA GLY A 51 17.28 2.93 14.49
C GLY A 51 16.69 4.33 14.52
N LYS A 52 16.89 5.14 13.47
CA LYS A 52 16.42 6.51 13.40
C LYS A 52 14.99 6.63 12.86
N ASN A 53 14.36 7.76 13.17
CA ASN A 53 13.04 8.12 12.69
C ASN A 53 13.20 8.97 11.41
N CYS A 54 12.77 8.43 10.29
CA CYS A 54 13.03 9.01 8.98
C CYS A 54 11.75 9.42 8.27
N SER A 55 11.76 10.58 7.61
CA SER A 55 10.77 10.97 6.62
C SER A 55 11.33 10.69 5.23
N LEU A 56 10.58 9.97 4.39
CA LEU A 56 10.96 9.62 3.03
C LEU A 56 10.17 10.47 2.04
N VAL A 57 10.89 11.27 1.25
CA VAL A 57 10.35 12.28 0.32
C VAL A 57 10.85 12.02 -1.09
N THR A 58 9.93 11.95 -2.05
CA THR A 58 10.28 11.81 -3.48
C THR A 58 9.15 12.30 -4.38
N GLN A 59 9.50 12.70 -5.59
CA GLN A 59 8.54 13.01 -6.65
C GLN A 59 8.27 11.79 -7.56
N SER A 60 9.16 10.81 -7.59
CA SER A 60 9.05 9.61 -8.42
C SER A 60 8.41 8.46 -7.62
N ARG A 61 7.42 7.81 -8.22
CA ARG A 61 6.76 6.62 -7.66
C ARG A 61 7.67 5.40 -7.73
N PHE A 62 8.46 5.31 -8.81
CA PHE A 62 9.41 4.22 -9.02
C PHE A 62 10.57 4.32 -8.03
N GLU A 63 11.16 5.51 -7.87
CA GLU A 63 12.23 5.72 -6.90
C GLU A 63 11.78 5.49 -5.47
N LEU A 64 10.53 5.84 -5.13
CA LEU A 64 9.98 5.51 -3.82
C LEU A 64 9.95 3.99 -3.59
N ALA A 65 9.45 3.22 -4.55
CA ALA A 65 9.40 1.76 -4.43
C ALA A 65 10.80 1.14 -4.36
N LYS A 66 11.77 1.70 -5.07
CA LYS A 66 13.16 1.26 -5.11
C LYS A 66 13.86 1.45 -3.76
N VAL A 67 13.70 2.62 -3.14
CA VAL A 67 14.40 3.01 -1.91
C VAL A 67 13.67 2.53 -0.64
N LEU A 68 12.37 2.33 -0.72
CA LEU A 68 11.55 1.96 0.44
C LEU A 68 12.09 0.73 1.22
N PRO A 69 12.46 -0.40 0.60
CA PRO A 69 13.02 -1.54 1.33
C PRO A 69 14.38 -1.23 1.97
N LEU A 70 15.19 -0.33 1.40
CA LEU A 70 16.50 0.06 1.92
C LEU A 70 16.32 0.87 3.21
N VAL A 71 15.49 1.90 3.19
CA VAL A 71 15.17 2.71 4.38
C VAL A 71 14.49 1.85 5.44
N ALA A 72 13.55 0.97 5.03
CA ALA A 72 12.84 0.09 5.94
C ALA A 72 13.72 -0.99 6.58
N SER A 73 14.90 -1.26 6.04
CA SER A 73 15.86 -2.19 6.65
C SER A 73 16.59 -1.60 7.86
N VAL A 74 16.69 -0.26 7.95
CA VAL A 74 17.48 0.43 8.98
C VAL A 74 16.65 1.32 9.90
N ALA A 75 15.59 1.98 9.40
CA ALA A 75 14.84 2.98 10.15
C ALA A 75 13.92 2.37 11.22
N ASN A 76 13.77 3.08 12.35
CA ASN A 76 12.80 2.76 13.40
C ASN A 76 11.39 3.25 13.06
N LYS A 77 11.25 4.51 12.60
CA LYS A 77 10.00 5.04 12.05
C LYS A 77 10.22 5.48 10.60
N ILE A 78 9.22 5.24 9.76
CA ILE A 78 9.25 5.62 8.35
C ILE A 78 8.00 6.41 8.04
N PHE A 79 8.14 7.72 7.89
CA PHE A 79 7.06 8.57 7.40
C PHE A 79 7.10 8.64 5.88
N LEU A 80 6.10 8.06 5.22
CA LEU A 80 5.94 8.17 3.78
C LEU A 80 5.25 9.50 3.45
N GLN A 81 6.05 10.53 3.27
CA GLN A 81 5.55 11.88 3.10
C GLN A 81 4.90 12.10 1.74
N PRO A 82 3.68 12.67 1.69
CA PRO A 82 3.06 13.09 0.43
C PRO A 82 3.86 14.19 -0.25
N LYS A 83 3.83 14.22 -1.60
CA LYS A 83 4.53 15.23 -2.43
C LYS A 83 4.17 16.67 -2.06
N CYS A 84 2.91 16.91 -1.72
CA CYS A 84 2.36 18.25 -1.45
C CYS A 84 1.85 18.34 -0.01
N LEU A 85 2.73 18.31 0.96
CA LEU A 85 2.40 18.55 2.36
C LEU A 85 2.74 20.01 2.70
N LYS A 86 1.79 20.75 3.29
CA LYS A 86 2.02 22.14 3.74
C LYS A 86 3.11 22.15 4.81
N GLU A 87 3.96 23.17 4.81
CA GLU A 87 5.11 23.27 5.73
C GLU A 87 4.70 23.23 7.22
N GLU A 88 3.59 23.90 7.58
CA GLU A 88 3.11 23.89 8.96
C GLU A 88 2.68 22.48 9.41
N VAL A 89 1.99 21.73 8.52
CA VAL A 89 1.56 20.35 8.78
C VAL A 89 2.75 19.41 8.80
N GLN A 90 3.74 19.63 7.93
CA GLN A 90 5.00 18.88 7.92
C GLN A 90 5.75 19.06 9.24
N ALA A 91 5.93 20.30 9.69
CA ALA A 91 6.60 20.60 10.96
C ALA A 91 5.88 19.95 12.16
N GLU A 92 4.53 20.00 12.17
CA GLU A 92 3.72 19.34 13.18
C GLU A 92 3.93 17.83 13.18
N PHE A 93 3.91 17.18 11.99
CA PHE A 93 4.10 15.73 11.86
C PHE A 93 5.51 15.31 12.25
N TYR A 94 6.51 16.10 11.89
CA TYR A 94 7.90 15.84 12.27
C TYR A 94 8.05 15.89 13.79
N GLY A 95 7.48 16.92 14.45
CA GLY A 95 7.51 17.04 15.90
C GLY A 95 6.77 15.90 16.62
N LYS A 96 5.54 15.54 16.13
CA LYS A 96 4.75 14.44 16.73
C LYS A 96 5.38 13.07 16.57
N SER A 97 6.22 12.87 15.57
CA SER A 97 6.83 11.57 15.23
C SER A 97 8.29 11.49 15.58
N ASP A 98 8.86 12.56 16.15
CA ASP A 98 10.28 12.67 16.47
C ASP A 98 11.17 12.39 15.23
N ILE A 99 10.80 12.94 14.05
CA ILE A 99 11.59 12.74 12.83
C ILE A 99 12.96 13.36 12.97
N GLU A 100 14.00 12.55 12.86
CA GLU A 100 15.41 12.94 12.98
C GLU A 100 16.02 13.27 11.62
N TYR A 101 15.65 12.50 10.58
CA TYR A 101 16.21 12.64 9.23
C TYR A 101 15.13 12.74 8.17
N VAL A 102 15.36 13.62 7.19
CA VAL A 102 14.62 13.63 5.92
C VAL A 102 15.49 13.02 4.84
N ILE A 103 14.97 12.00 4.19
CA ILE A 103 15.60 11.29 3.09
C ILE A 103 14.92 11.74 1.80
N ASN A 104 15.58 12.61 1.04
CA ASN A 104 15.12 13.06 -0.26
C ASN A 104 15.66 12.11 -1.33
N VAL A 105 14.77 11.52 -2.11
CA VAL A 105 15.10 10.60 -3.18
C VAL A 105 14.85 11.30 -4.52
N THR A 106 15.89 11.36 -5.34
CA THR A 106 15.85 11.92 -6.69
C THR A 106 16.45 10.92 -7.67
N ASN A 107 16.33 11.19 -8.97
CA ASN A 107 16.95 10.36 -10.01
C ASN A 107 18.49 10.34 -9.91
N SER A 108 19.09 11.33 -9.24
CA SER A 108 20.54 11.41 -8.99
C SER A 108 20.98 10.67 -7.73
N GLY A 109 20.08 10.13 -6.94
CA GLY A 109 20.36 9.38 -5.72
C GLY A 109 19.64 9.88 -4.49
N ILE A 110 20.17 9.48 -3.33
CA ILE A 110 19.63 9.78 -2.01
C ILE A 110 20.41 10.94 -1.38
N CYS A 111 19.68 11.95 -0.89
CA CYS A 111 20.22 13.03 -0.10
C CYS A 111 19.54 13.07 1.26
N THR A 112 20.32 13.09 2.34
CA THR A 112 19.80 13.13 3.71
C THR A 112 20.03 14.50 4.33
N SER A 113 19.04 14.98 5.09
CA SER A 113 19.16 16.18 5.92
C SER A 113 18.68 15.88 7.35
N THR A 114 19.38 16.43 8.34
CA THR A 114 19.01 16.30 9.76
C THR A 114 17.92 17.32 10.10
N VAL A 115 16.87 16.90 10.80
CA VAL A 115 15.79 17.75 11.31
C VAL A 115 16.03 18.08 12.76
N TYR A 116 16.21 17.04 13.59
CA TYR A 116 16.50 17.15 15.01
C TYR A 116 17.59 16.14 15.39
N ASP A 117 18.51 16.56 16.25
CA ASP A 117 19.45 15.65 16.90
C ASP A 117 18.86 15.19 18.24
N ILE A 118 18.13 14.07 18.20
CA ILE A 118 17.53 13.47 19.39
C ILE A 118 18.41 12.31 19.84
N SER A 119 19.22 12.54 20.88
CA SER A 119 20.19 11.57 21.39
C SER A 119 19.59 10.32 22.07
N ASN A 120 18.26 10.19 22.19
CA ASN A 120 17.58 9.12 22.91
C ASN A 120 16.34 8.60 22.20
N THR A 121 16.49 7.84 21.12
CA THR A 121 15.38 7.10 20.52
C THR A 121 15.16 5.75 21.21
N LYS A 122 14.04 5.62 21.92
CA LYS A 122 13.59 4.30 22.41
C LYS A 122 13.06 3.49 21.23
N THR A 123 13.73 2.42 20.85
CA THR A 123 13.27 1.50 19.79
C THR A 123 12.17 0.60 20.33
N PHE A 124 10.93 0.83 19.92
CA PHE A 124 9.77 -0.02 20.25
C PHE A 124 9.23 -0.85 19.07
N GLY A 125 10.11 -1.21 18.13
CA GLY A 125 9.73 -1.89 16.89
C GLY A 125 9.28 -0.92 15.80
N GLN A 126 9.57 -1.27 14.55
CA GLN A 126 9.40 -0.41 13.38
C GLN A 126 7.96 0.08 13.21
N GLU A 127 7.80 1.38 12.95
CA GLU A 127 6.53 2.04 12.67
C GLU A 127 6.50 2.66 11.27
N TRP A 128 5.37 2.50 10.62
CA TRP A 128 5.07 3.06 9.30
C TRP A 128 4.03 4.15 9.46
N LEU A 129 4.40 5.36 9.09
CA LEU A 129 3.57 6.54 9.27
C LEU A 129 2.99 7.00 7.93
N LEU A 130 1.68 7.18 7.91
CA LEU A 130 0.93 7.68 6.76
C LEU A 130 0.11 8.90 7.17
N SER A 131 -0.01 9.87 6.26
CA SER A 131 -0.96 10.97 6.44
C SER A 131 -2.27 10.68 5.73
N THR A 132 -3.39 11.01 6.37
CA THR A 132 -4.71 11.01 5.74
C THR A 132 -5.05 12.43 5.25
N SER A 133 -5.97 12.52 4.27
CA SER A 133 -6.46 13.83 3.80
C SER A 133 -7.33 14.55 4.83
N GLY A 134 -7.81 13.80 5.85
CA GLY A 134 -8.75 14.29 6.87
C GLY A 134 -10.07 14.75 6.27
N THR A 135 -11.16 14.08 6.55
CA THR A 135 -12.52 14.50 6.13
C THR A 135 -12.90 15.86 6.71
N THR A 136 -12.30 16.21 7.86
CA THR A 136 -12.45 17.50 8.54
C THR A 136 -11.49 18.59 8.02
N GLY A 137 -10.74 18.34 6.94
CA GLY A 137 -9.80 19.29 6.33
C GLY A 137 -8.41 19.35 6.97
N THR A 138 -8.21 18.78 8.16
CA THR A 138 -6.88 18.71 8.80
C THR A 138 -6.29 17.32 8.63
N PRO A 139 -5.14 17.16 7.96
CA PRO A 139 -4.49 15.87 7.81
C PRO A 139 -4.15 15.24 9.16
N LYS A 140 -4.34 13.92 9.28
CA LYS A 140 -3.97 13.15 10.46
C LYS A 140 -2.80 12.23 10.14
N LEU A 141 -1.92 12.05 11.10
CA LEU A 141 -0.82 11.10 11.02
C LEU A 141 -1.21 9.78 11.68
N ILE A 142 -1.13 8.70 10.92
CA ILE A 142 -1.54 7.36 11.34
C ILE A 142 -0.33 6.44 11.36
N SER A 143 -0.14 5.71 12.46
CA SER A 143 0.97 4.77 12.67
C SER A 143 0.52 3.32 12.53
N TYR A 144 1.32 2.52 11.82
CA TYR A 144 1.14 1.09 11.64
C TYR A 144 2.39 0.31 12.01
N LYS A 145 2.17 -0.92 12.49
CA LYS A 145 3.23 -1.94 12.51
C LYS A 145 3.25 -2.70 11.19
N LEU A 146 4.42 -3.13 10.74
CA LEU A 146 4.57 -3.92 9.51
C LEU A 146 3.64 -5.14 9.49
N ALA A 147 3.50 -5.83 10.63
CA ALA A 147 2.62 -6.98 10.77
C ALA A 147 1.13 -6.65 10.47
N SER A 148 0.65 -5.46 10.86
CA SER A 148 -0.71 -5.00 10.55
C SER A 148 -0.87 -4.70 9.07
N LEU A 149 0.08 -4.00 8.45
CA LEU A 149 0.08 -3.69 7.02
C LEU A 149 0.09 -4.95 6.16
N MET A 150 0.78 -6.00 6.60
CA MET A 150 0.92 -7.25 5.84
C MET A 150 -0.14 -8.31 6.15
N LYS A 151 -1.03 -8.06 7.09
CA LYS A 151 -1.96 -9.08 7.61
C LYS A 151 -2.87 -9.69 6.55
N THR A 152 -3.23 -8.92 5.54
CA THR A 152 -4.10 -9.37 4.44
C THR A 152 -3.31 -9.86 3.22
N SER A 153 -2.00 -9.68 3.20
CA SER A 153 -1.15 -10.09 2.09
C SER A 153 -1.02 -11.61 2.03
N LYS A 154 -1.25 -12.17 0.85
CA LYS A 154 -1.13 -13.62 0.62
C LYS A 154 0.33 -13.96 0.38
N LYS A 155 0.90 -14.76 1.28
CA LYS A 155 2.28 -15.24 1.20
C LYS A 155 2.33 -16.53 0.39
N ASN A 156 2.45 -16.43 -0.92
CA ASN A 156 2.60 -17.58 -1.81
C ASN A 156 3.77 -17.36 -2.77
N VAL A 157 4.98 -17.43 -2.25
CA VAL A 157 6.21 -17.22 -3.04
C VAL A 157 6.35 -18.26 -4.15
N ALA A 158 5.92 -19.51 -3.94
CA ALA A 158 6.03 -20.57 -4.96
C ALA A 158 5.36 -20.18 -6.29
N ASN A 159 4.19 -19.53 -6.23
CA ASN A 159 3.42 -19.11 -7.39
C ASN A 159 3.42 -17.60 -7.64
N GLY A 160 4.25 -16.84 -6.91
CA GLY A 160 4.25 -15.38 -7.01
C GLY A 160 4.65 -14.83 -8.39
N ASN A 161 5.52 -15.55 -9.09
CA ASN A 161 6.01 -15.18 -10.41
C ASN A 161 4.93 -15.10 -11.51
N ILE A 162 3.76 -15.74 -11.31
CA ILE A 162 2.65 -15.67 -12.27
C ILE A 162 1.81 -14.39 -12.12
N PHE A 163 2.03 -13.62 -11.05
CA PHE A 163 1.30 -12.39 -10.80
C PHE A 163 2.16 -11.16 -11.08
N LYS A 164 1.59 -10.23 -11.82
CA LYS A 164 2.17 -8.94 -12.16
C LYS A 164 1.18 -7.86 -11.78
N TRP A 165 1.52 -7.08 -10.75
CA TRP A 165 0.65 -6.06 -10.19
C TRP A 165 0.90 -4.70 -10.84
N GLY A 166 -0.14 -4.04 -11.34
CA GLY A 166 -0.07 -2.64 -11.70
C GLY A 166 -0.34 -1.75 -10.48
N LEU A 167 0.52 -0.76 -10.24
CA LEU A 167 0.38 0.18 -9.13
C LEU A 167 -0.41 1.42 -9.56
N CYS A 168 -1.68 1.51 -9.17
CA CYS A 168 -2.56 2.65 -9.48
C CYS A 168 -2.69 3.67 -8.35
N TYR A 169 -2.30 3.31 -7.14
CA TYR A 169 -2.31 4.19 -5.98
C TYR A 169 -0.91 4.74 -5.68
N ASP A 170 -0.83 5.88 -5.01
CA ASP A 170 0.45 6.35 -4.48
C ASP A 170 0.91 5.50 -3.30
N LEU A 171 2.21 5.18 -3.25
CA LEU A 171 2.80 4.35 -2.19
C LEU A 171 2.77 5.02 -0.80
N ASN A 172 2.68 6.33 -0.75
CA ASN A 172 2.51 7.08 0.49
C ASN A 172 1.05 7.10 1.01
N ARG A 173 0.17 6.31 0.39
CA ARG A 173 -1.21 6.06 0.81
C ARG A 173 -1.40 4.61 1.21
N PHE A 174 -2.34 4.38 2.13
CA PHE A 174 -2.63 3.03 2.64
C PHE A 174 -2.90 2.02 1.52
N ALA A 175 -3.75 2.38 0.54
CA ALA A 175 -4.10 1.48 -0.58
C ALA A 175 -2.88 1.11 -1.44
N GLY A 176 -1.97 2.06 -1.71
CA GLY A 176 -0.74 1.81 -2.45
C GLY A 176 0.19 0.86 -1.70
N LEU A 177 0.36 1.06 -0.39
CA LEU A 177 1.12 0.14 0.45
C LEU A 177 0.52 -1.26 0.50
N GLN A 178 -0.82 -1.40 0.49
CA GLN A 178 -1.47 -2.72 0.46
C GLN A 178 -1.15 -3.47 -0.84
N VAL A 179 -1.14 -2.79 -1.99
CA VAL A 179 -0.72 -3.39 -3.28
C VAL A 179 0.76 -3.75 -3.24
N TYR A 180 1.60 -2.86 -2.74
CA TYR A 180 3.03 -3.09 -2.58
C TYR A 180 3.32 -4.32 -1.72
N PHE A 181 2.75 -4.38 -0.52
CA PHE A 181 2.95 -5.52 0.38
C PHE A 181 2.36 -6.82 -0.15
N GLN A 182 1.24 -6.76 -0.89
CA GLN A 182 0.71 -7.95 -1.57
C GLN A 182 1.69 -8.47 -2.63
N ALA A 183 2.33 -7.57 -3.40
CA ALA A 183 3.30 -7.96 -4.42
C ALA A 183 4.55 -8.57 -3.79
N ILE A 184 5.19 -7.90 -2.82
CA ILE A 184 6.44 -8.40 -2.23
C ILE A 184 6.24 -9.65 -1.38
N ALA A 185 5.13 -9.77 -0.64
CA ALA A 185 4.84 -10.94 0.20
C ALA A 185 4.69 -12.24 -0.62
N SER A 186 4.31 -12.13 -1.88
CA SER A 186 4.21 -13.26 -2.81
C SER A 186 5.41 -13.38 -3.75
N GLY A 187 6.36 -12.45 -3.71
CA GLY A 187 7.47 -12.42 -4.66
C GLY A 187 7.01 -12.19 -6.09
N SER A 188 5.99 -11.35 -6.27
CA SER A 188 5.43 -10.93 -7.55
C SER A 188 6.14 -9.66 -8.05
N SER A 189 5.98 -9.35 -9.34
CA SER A 189 6.45 -8.09 -9.91
C SER A 189 5.44 -6.98 -9.69
N LEU A 190 5.93 -5.75 -9.46
CA LEU A 190 5.13 -4.53 -9.41
C LEU A 190 5.49 -3.62 -10.59
N ILE A 191 4.51 -3.29 -11.41
CA ILE A 191 4.66 -2.40 -12.55
C ILE A 191 4.18 -1.01 -12.16
N ILE A 192 5.06 0.00 -12.35
CA ILE A 192 4.85 1.36 -11.87
C ILE A 192 4.86 2.32 -13.04
N SER A 193 3.74 3.04 -13.23
CA SER A 193 3.66 4.22 -14.08
C SER A 193 3.95 5.46 -13.24
N GLU A 194 4.76 6.39 -13.74
CA GLU A 194 5.12 7.61 -13.00
C GLU A 194 3.96 8.60 -12.90
N SER A 195 3.10 8.64 -13.90
CA SER A 195 1.93 9.50 -13.92
C SER A 195 0.70 8.78 -14.48
N PHE A 196 -0.47 9.28 -14.14
CA PHE A 196 -1.76 8.91 -14.75
C PHE A 196 -2.42 10.11 -15.43
N ASP A 197 -1.67 11.15 -15.75
CA ASP A 197 -2.18 12.30 -16.48
C ASP A 197 -2.69 11.85 -17.87
N GLU A 198 -1.86 11.00 -18.55
CA GLU A 198 -2.27 10.28 -19.75
C GLU A 198 -2.51 8.80 -19.43
N LEU A 199 -3.75 8.47 -19.04
CA LEU A 199 -4.11 7.11 -18.64
C LEU A 199 -3.88 6.06 -19.74
N SER A 200 -3.96 6.46 -21.02
CA SER A 200 -3.64 5.61 -22.18
C SER A 200 -2.23 5.05 -22.14
N ASP A 201 -1.25 5.85 -21.71
CA ASP A 201 0.15 5.45 -21.63
C ASP A 201 0.36 4.45 -20.49
N SER A 202 -0.27 4.70 -19.34
CA SER A 202 -0.25 3.75 -18.23
C SER A 202 -0.91 2.41 -18.59
N VAL A 203 -2.04 2.44 -19.29
CA VAL A 203 -2.72 1.23 -19.78
C VAL A 203 -1.84 0.50 -20.78
N LYS A 204 -1.20 1.22 -21.72
CA LYS A 204 -0.23 0.63 -22.66
C LYS A 204 0.94 -0.03 -21.94
N LEU A 205 1.55 0.66 -20.96
CA LEU A 205 2.61 0.07 -20.13
C LEU A 205 2.14 -1.22 -19.47
N PHE A 206 0.96 -1.22 -18.87
CA PHE A 206 0.42 -2.40 -18.20
C PHE A 206 0.19 -3.57 -19.17
N ILE A 207 -0.25 -3.29 -20.40
CA ILE A 207 -0.38 -4.31 -21.46
C ILE A 207 1.00 -4.84 -21.85
N ASP A 208 1.94 -3.96 -22.19
CA ASP A 208 3.29 -4.30 -22.65
C ASP A 208 4.08 -5.14 -21.62
N LYS A 209 3.91 -4.83 -20.33
CA LYS A 209 4.55 -5.57 -19.22
C LYS A 209 3.73 -6.79 -18.76
N GLY A 210 2.53 -7.01 -19.30
CA GLY A 210 1.66 -8.15 -19.01
C GLY A 210 1.08 -8.10 -17.59
N VAL A 211 0.66 -6.93 -17.13
CA VAL A 211 -0.06 -6.76 -15.85
C VAL A 211 -1.31 -7.63 -15.87
N ASN A 212 -1.48 -8.45 -14.85
CA ASN A 212 -2.63 -9.34 -14.71
C ASN A 212 -3.34 -9.22 -13.34
N CYS A 213 -2.88 -8.33 -12.49
CA CYS A 213 -3.53 -7.95 -11.23
C CYS A 213 -3.56 -6.43 -11.13
N LEU A 214 -4.76 -5.85 -10.97
CA LEU A 214 -4.92 -4.41 -10.88
C LEU A 214 -5.86 -4.06 -9.74
N SER A 215 -5.41 -3.15 -8.87
CA SER A 215 -6.22 -2.61 -7.78
C SER A 215 -6.32 -1.10 -7.95
N ALA A 216 -7.55 -0.60 -8.03
CA ALA A 216 -7.81 0.82 -8.24
C ALA A 216 -9.16 1.25 -7.65
N THR A 217 -9.42 2.56 -7.59
CA THR A 217 -10.73 3.07 -7.17
C THR A 217 -11.79 2.82 -8.24
N PRO A 218 -13.08 2.72 -7.89
CA PRO A 218 -14.18 2.67 -8.84
C PRO A 218 -14.13 3.76 -9.91
N SER A 219 -13.79 5.00 -9.52
CA SER A 219 -13.63 6.12 -10.45
C SER A 219 -12.48 5.90 -11.43
N PHE A 220 -11.36 5.35 -10.99
CA PHE A 220 -10.24 4.98 -11.85
C PHE A 220 -10.63 3.87 -12.83
N TRP A 221 -11.36 2.86 -12.35
CA TRP A 221 -11.85 1.77 -13.20
C TRP A 221 -12.79 2.25 -14.32
N ARG A 222 -13.67 3.23 -14.03
CA ARG A 222 -14.51 3.85 -15.07
C ARG A 222 -13.65 4.49 -16.17
N LYS A 223 -12.59 5.20 -15.79
CA LYS A 223 -11.64 5.80 -16.76
C LYS A 223 -10.91 4.71 -17.57
N VAL A 224 -10.45 3.62 -16.92
CA VAL A 224 -9.81 2.48 -17.63
C VAL A 224 -10.77 1.88 -18.66
N LEU A 225 -12.04 1.64 -18.31
CA LEU A 225 -13.03 1.08 -19.21
C LEU A 225 -13.32 1.98 -20.43
N MET A 226 -13.07 3.29 -20.33
CA MET A 226 -13.20 4.25 -21.42
C MET A 226 -11.91 4.45 -22.21
N THR A 227 -10.80 3.92 -21.73
CA THR A 227 -9.49 4.05 -22.39
C THR A 227 -9.38 3.07 -23.55
N LYS A 228 -8.87 3.55 -24.69
CA LYS A 228 -8.64 2.73 -25.87
C LYS A 228 -7.73 1.54 -25.54
N ASN A 229 -8.02 0.37 -26.09
CA ASN A 229 -7.27 -0.87 -25.89
C ASN A 229 -7.27 -1.43 -24.45
N SER A 230 -8.10 -0.92 -23.55
CA SER A 230 -8.19 -1.48 -22.19
C SER A 230 -8.65 -2.94 -22.17
N ASP A 231 -9.34 -3.39 -23.20
CA ASP A 231 -9.75 -4.79 -23.45
C ASP A 231 -8.57 -5.75 -23.71
N LEU A 232 -7.39 -5.21 -24.05
CA LEU A 232 -6.16 -6.00 -24.18
C LEU A 232 -5.47 -6.32 -22.85
N LEU A 233 -5.93 -5.75 -21.73
CA LEU A 233 -5.45 -6.16 -20.41
C LEU A 233 -5.97 -7.56 -20.06
N ASP A 234 -5.07 -8.55 -19.97
CA ASP A 234 -5.42 -9.93 -19.57
C ASP A 234 -5.45 -10.08 -18.05
N LEU A 235 -6.44 -9.47 -17.41
CA LEU A 235 -6.54 -9.41 -15.97
C LEU A 235 -7.07 -10.71 -15.36
N LYS A 236 -6.31 -11.31 -14.45
CA LYS A 236 -6.74 -12.41 -13.57
C LYS A 236 -7.48 -11.90 -12.36
N ARG A 237 -7.06 -10.75 -11.82
CA ARG A 237 -7.66 -10.14 -10.62
C ARG A 237 -7.89 -8.65 -10.79
N ILE A 238 -9.11 -8.25 -10.48
CA ILE A 238 -9.58 -6.87 -10.41
C ILE A 238 -9.99 -6.59 -8.99
N THR A 239 -9.43 -5.54 -8.38
CA THR A 239 -9.82 -5.10 -7.05
C THR A 239 -10.28 -3.65 -7.11
N LEU A 240 -11.41 -3.37 -6.46
CA LEU A 240 -11.92 -2.02 -6.26
C LEU A 240 -11.82 -1.66 -4.77
N GLY A 241 -11.33 -0.46 -4.45
CA GLY A 241 -11.23 0.01 -3.07
C GLY A 241 -11.04 1.52 -2.98
N GLY A 242 -11.22 2.09 -1.80
CA GLY A 242 -11.07 3.52 -1.53
C GLY A 242 -12.26 4.40 -1.95
N GLU A 243 -13.27 3.82 -2.59
CA GLU A 243 -14.56 4.45 -2.95
C GLU A 243 -15.65 3.37 -2.98
N ILE A 244 -16.91 3.77 -2.90
CA ILE A 244 -18.05 2.84 -3.02
C ILE A 244 -18.12 2.27 -4.44
N ALA A 245 -18.12 0.96 -4.55
CA ALA A 245 -18.29 0.25 -5.81
C ALA A 245 -19.79 0.06 -6.12
N ASP A 246 -20.36 0.88 -7.01
CA ASP A 246 -21.74 0.73 -7.44
C ASP A 246 -21.93 -0.45 -8.42
N GLN A 247 -23.18 -0.89 -8.57
CA GLN A 247 -23.53 -2.02 -9.42
C GLN A 247 -23.18 -1.79 -10.90
N THR A 248 -23.19 -0.54 -11.36
CA THR A 248 -22.91 -0.20 -12.77
C THR A 248 -21.46 -0.48 -13.11
N VAL A 249 -20.52 -0.08 -12.24
CA VAL A 249 -19.08 -0.35 -12.47
C VAL A 249 -18.79 -1.84 -12.36
N LEU A 250 -19.38 -2.54 -11.39
CA LEU A 250 -19.21 -4.00 -11.24
C LEU A 250 -19.71 -4.77 -12.47
N ASN A 251 -20.91 -4.44 -12.97
CA ASN A 251 -21.48 -5.03 -14.17
C ASN A 251 -20.63 -4.71 -15.42
N SER A 252 -20.09 -3.52 -15.53
CA SER A 252 -19.25 -3.11 -16.64
C SER A 252 -17.93 -3.87 -16.66
N LEU A 253 -17.28 -4.00 -15.51
CA LEU A 253 -16.06 -4.79 -15.35
C LEU A 253 -16.30 -6.27 -15.68
N LYS A 254 -17.43 -6.84 -15.21
CA LYS A 254 -17.77 -8.23 -15.48
C LYS A 254 -18.01 -8.51 -16.97
N ARG A 255 -18.61 -7.56 -17.68
CA ARG A 255 -18.81 -7.67 -19.13
C ARG A 255 -17.52 -7.54 -19.91
N HIS A 256 -16.65 -6.63 -19.48
CA HIS A 256 -15.39 -6.30 -20.17
C HIS A 256 -14.30 -7.36 -19.92
N TYR A 257 -14.14 -7.78 -18.66
CA TYR A 257 -13.13 -8.74 -18.20
C TYR A 257 -13.78 -10.04 -17.70
N LYS A 258 -14.35 -10.82 -18.63
CA LYS A 258 -15.19 -12.00 -18.31
C LYS A 258 -14.49 -13.08 -17.49
N LYS A 259 -13.16 -13.19 -17.58
CA LYS A 259 -12.35 -14.21 -16.90
C LYS A 259 -11.73 -13.77 -15.60
N SER A 260 -11.91 -12.50 -15.24
CA SER A 260 -11.29 -11.92 -14.05
C SER A 260 -12.06 -12.23 -12.77
N ASP A 261 -11.33 -12.46 -11.69
CA ASP A 261 -11.86 -12.41 -10.34
C ASP A 261 -12.05 -10.95 -9.92
N ILE A 262 -13.29 -10.51 -9.77
CA ILE A 262 -13.63 -9.15 -9.38
C ILE A 262 -13.96 -9.13 -7.88
N VAL A 263 -13.28 -8.26 -7.15
CA VAL A 263 -13.41 -8.12 -5.69
C VAL A 263 -13.48 -6.65 -5.35
N HIS A 264 -14.45 -6.23 -4.56
CA HIS A 264 -14.38 -4.92 -3.95
C HIS A 264 -14.06 -5.03 -2.45
N ILE A 265 -13.29 -4.06 -1.97
CA ILE A 265 -12.72 -4.08 -0.63
C ILE A 265 -13.14 -2.81 0.09
N TYR A 266 -13.68 -2.99 1.28
CA TYR A 266 -13.81 -1.91 2.24
C TYR A 266 -12.51 -1.80 3.04
N ALA A 267 -11.88 -0.63 3.00
CA ALA A 267 -10.67 -0.32 3.73
C ALA A 267 -10.57 1.18 4.00
N SER A 268 -10.13 1.54 5.19
CA SER A 268 -9.75 2.92 5.53
C SER A 268 -8.35 2.97 6.09
N THR A 269 -7.74 4.17 6.11
CA THR A 269 -6.41 4.33 6.70
C THR A 269 -6.45 4.02 8.19
N GLU A 270 -7.55 4.30 8.88
CA GLU A 270 -7.71 4.08 10.32
C GLU A 270 -7.98 2.62 10.66
N ALA A 271 -8.95 2.01 9.99
CA ALA A 271 -9.39 0.64 10.28
C ALA A 271 -8.54 -0.44 9.61
N GLY A 272 -7.73 -0.07 8.64
CA GLY A 272 -7.05 -1.02 7.77
C GLY A 272 -8.02 -1.70 6.80
N VAL A 273 -7.67 -2.88 6.30
CA VAL A 273 -8.56 -3.66 5.43
C VAL A 273 -9.64 -4.30 6.29
N GLY A 274 -10.88 -3.81 6.15
CA GLY A 274 -12.05 -4.33 6.83
C GLY A 274 -12.50 -5.68 6.26
N PHE A 275 -13.12 -5.66 5.09
CA PHE A 275 -13.65 -6.86 4.45
C PHE A 275 -13.55 -6.78 2.92
N SER A 276 -13.82 -7.89 2.27
CA SER A 276 -13.87 -8.00 0.82
C SER A 276 -15.11 -8.73 0.37
N VAL A 277 -15.71 -8.30 -0.74
CA VAL A 277 -16.93 -8.87 -1.34
C VAL A 277 -16.61 -9.37 -2.75
N LYS A 278 -17.14 -10.55 -3.10
CA LYS A 278 -16.86 -11.26 -4.37
C LYS A 278 -18.10 -11.76 -5.09
N ASP A 279 -19.27 -11.49 -4.55
CA ASP A 279 -20.54 -12.00 -5.06
C ASP A 279 -21.01 -11.27 -6.33
N GLY A 280 -20.34 -10.15 -6.69
CA GLY A 280 -20.66 -9.33 -7.85
C GLY A 280 -21.76 -8.31 -7.61
N PHE A 281 -22.21 -8.13 -6.36
CA PHE A 281 -23.22 -7.15 -5.97
C PHE A 281 -22.56 -5.96 -5.26
N ALA A 282 -23.13 -4.77 -5.44
CA ALA A 282 -22.76 -3.58 -4.69
C ALA A 282 -23.15 -3.72 -3.21
N GLY A 283 -22.44 -3.00 -2.33
CA GLY A 283 -22.62 -3.15 -0.89
C GLY A 283 -21.92 -4.40 -0.33
N PHE A 284 -22.49 -4.98 0.71
CA PHE A 284 -21.97 -6.20 1.32
C PHE A 284 -23.09 -7.07 1.91
N PRO A 285 -22.87 -8.40 2.02
CA PRO A 285 -23.87 -9.31 2.59
C PRO A 285 -24.20 -8.97 4.04
N ILE A 286 -25.49 -8.95 4.41
CA ILE A 286 -25.96 -8.64 5.78
C ILE A 286 -25.34 -9.58 6.82
N GLU A 287 -24.93 -10.78 6.43
CA GLU A 287 -24.25 -11.75 7.29
C GLU A 287 -22.93 -11.21 7.86
N TYR A 288 -22.30 -10.23 7.21
CA TYR A 288 -21.04 -9.62 7.69
C TYR A 288 -21.23 -8.82 8.98
N VAL A 289 -22.45 -8.29 9.22
CA VAL A 289 -22.81 -7.58 10.45
C VAL A 289 -23.05 -8.55 11.62
N ARG A 290 -23.36 -9.82 11.31
CA ARG A 290 -23.61 -10.83 12.36
C ARG A 290 -22.29 -11.22 13.04
N PRO A 291 -22.28 -11.35 14.38
CA PRO A 291 -21.08 -11.73 15.11
C PRO A 291 -20.53 -13.08 14.63
N SER A 292 -19.37 -13.09 14.00
CA SER A 292 -18.64 -14.31 13.67
C SER A 292 -17.50 -14.49 14.68
N ARG A 293 -17.45 -15.69 15.33
CA ARG A 293 -16.40 -16.02 16.32
C ARG A 293 -15.00 -16.14 15.70
N LEU A 294 -14.91 -16.23 14.36
CA LEU A 294 -13.67 -16.47 13.63
C LEU A 294 -13.18 -15.24 12.85
N SER A 295 -13.93 -14.14 12.84
CA SER A 295 -13.56 -12.94 12.08
C SER A 295 -12.67 -12.02 12.91
N SER A 296 -11.55 -11.61 12.34
CA SER A 296 -10.67 -10.56 12.87
C SER A 296 -11.26 -9.15 12.72
N VAL A 297 -12.41 -9.04 12.04
CA VAL A 297 -13.13 -7.79 11.81
C VAL A 297 -14.57 -7.98 12.31
N LYS A 298 -15.07 -7.00 13.06
CA LYS A 298 -16.45 -6.94 13.51
C LYS A 298 -17.09 -5.69 12.94
N LEU A 299 -18.29 -5.85 12.40
CA LEU A 299 -19.11 -4.77 11.87
C LEU A 299 -20.33 -4.57 12.73
N LYS A 300 -20.80 -3.35 12.86
CA LYS A 300 -22.11 -3.00 13.39
C LYS A 300 -22.65 -1.78 12.66
N ILE A 301 -23.95 -1.67 12.57
CA ILE A 301 -24.64 -0.48 12.06
C ILE A 301 -25.26 0.24 13.25
N VAL A 302 -25.02 1.55 13.37
CA VAL A 302 -25.58 2.41 14.41
C VAL A 302 -26.05 3.68 13.75
N ASN A 303 -27.34 3.99 13.80
CA ASN A 303 -27.96 5.17 13.14
C ASN A 303 -27.63 5.28 11.65
N ASP A 304 -27.67 4.13 10.94
CA ASP A 304 -27.32 3.98 9.52
C ASP A 304 -25.83 4.08 9.20
N ASP A 305 -24.97 4.42 10.15
CA ASP A 305 -23.51 4.47 9.98
C ASP A 305 -22.88 3.10 10.20
N LEU A 306 -21.90 2.78 9.35
CA LEU A 306 -21.09 1.58 9.49
C LEU A 306 -19.96 1.79 10.50
N TRP A 307 -19.92 0.97 11.52
CA TRP A 307 -18.86 0.95 12.52
C TRP A 307 -18.02 -0.31 12.39
N ILE A 308 -16.68 -0.13 12.36
CA ILE A 308 -15.74 -1.22 12.19
C ILE A 308 -14.82 -1.35 13.40
N LYS A 309 -14.67 -2.57 13.90
CA LYS A 309 -13.58 -2.97 14.79
C LYS A 309 -12.69 -3.95 14.07
N SER A 310 -11.42 -3.62 13.91
CA SER A 310 -10.44 -4.43 13.18
C SER A 310 -9.13 -4.55 13.97
N ASP A 311 -8.54 -5.75 13.96
CA ASP A 311 -7.18 -5.98 14.44
C ASP A 311 -6.10 -5.70 13.36
N ARG A 312 -6.53 -5.14 12.22
CA ARG A 312 -5.70 -4.75 11.05
C ARG A 312 -5.49 -3.24 10.98
N GLY A 313 -6.13 -2.50 11.89
CA GLY A 313 -6.08 -1.04 11.93
C GLY A 313 -4.76 -0.47 12.45
N ALA A 314 -4.72 0.85 12.50
CA ALA A 314 -3.61 1.61 13.05
C ALA A 314 -3.32 1.27 14.52
N SER A 315 -2.08 1.45 14.93
CA SER A 315 -1.60 1.05 16.27
C SER A 315 -2.39 1.67 17.43
N ALA A 316 -2.97 2.86 17.24
CA ALA A 316 -3.75 3.58 18.25
C ALA A 316 -5.21 3.10 18.38
N ILE A 317 -5.73 2.29 17.45
CA ILE A 317 -7.18 2.03 17.29
C ILE A 317 -7.56 0.56 17.48
N ILE A 318 -6.62 -0.31 17.83
CA ILE A 318 -6.80 -1.78 17.87
C ILE A 318 -7.93 -2.27 18.81
N ASN A 319 -8.39 -1.46 19.76
CA ASN A 319 -9.33 -1.89 20.80
C ASN A 319 -10.76 -1.30 20.71
N GLY A 320 -11.05 -0.41 19.76
CA GLY A 320 -12.37 0.26 19.62
C GLY A 320 -13.08 -0.02 18.31
N PHE A 321 -14.38 0.29 18.23
CA PHE A 321 -15.08 0.47 16.98
C PHE A 321 -14.77 1.88 16.46
N ILE A 322 -14.57 1.98 15.15
CA ILE A 322 -14.35 3.23 14.43
C ILE A 322 -15.59 3.46 13.59
N GLU A 323 -16.17 4.65 13.72
CA GLU A 323 -17.18 5.14 12.80
C GLU A 323 -16.51 5.35 11.44
N THR A 324 -17.21 4.99 10.39
CA THR A 324 -16.73 5.19 9.02
C THR A 324 -17.58 6.30 8.42
N ASP A 325 -16.97 7.14 7.60
CA ASP A 325 -17.68 8.20 6.88
C ASP A 325 -18.57 7.64 5.74
N ASP A 326 -18.80 6.33 5.73
CA ASP A 326 -19.64 5.67 4.73
C ASP A 326 -21.00 5.35 5.35
N ASP A 327 -22.05 5.91 4.77
CA ASP A 327 -23.42 5.47 4.98
C ASP A 327 -23.49 3.96 4.70
N GLY A 328 -24.02 3.19 5.64
CA GLY A 328 -23.95 1.71 5.67
C GLY A 328 -24.69 0.98 4.54
N PHE A 329 -24.88 1.60 3.36
CA PHE A 329 -25.59 1.08 2.20
C PHE A 329 -24.82 1.16 0.90
#